data_7d3f27c2a5fc35a977991b1b0b5dfef5
#
_entry.id   7d3f27c2a5fc35a977991b1b0b5dfef5
#
_cell.length_a   1.000
_cell.length_b   1.000
_cell.length_c   1.000
_cell.angle_alpha   90.00
_cell.angle_beta   90.00
_cell.angle_gamma   90.00
#
_symmetry.space_group_name_H-M   'P 1'
#
loop_
_entity.id
_entity.type
_entity.pdbx_description
1 polymer ?
#
loop_
_entity_poly.entity_id
_entity_poly.type
_entity_poly.pdbx_seq_one_letter_code
_entity_poly.pdbx_strand_id
1 'polypeptide(L)'
;MERKTWETHIIQKDLILFRKFIRNVKKDGQVCFDKPFTDKANIKKYLFTGYKKSYYPDNAFDSDSERLFSIILEEDPDVIKWIKPPLNQLGLFWQAGQQYNPDFLVETTTGKYMVEVKASNEIGLDEVIAKAREGIKWCRFASMADPDKKQWEYRLIADDNIHLGNSCKYTLGTARKISED
;
A
#
# COMPACT_ATOMS: atom_id res chain seq x y z
N MET A 1 -1.22 -16.81 -14.06
CA MET A 1 -0.19 -16.54 -13.05
C MET A 1 -0.84 -16.76 -11.70
N GLU A 2 -0.46 -17.81 -11.00
CA GLU A 2 -1.00 -18.09 -9.67
C GLU A 2 -0.58 -17.00 -8.70
N ARG A 3 -1.55 -16.37 -8.10
CA ARG A 3 -1.34 -15.39 -7.06
C ARG A 3 -1.20 -16.07 -5.75
N LYS A 4 -0.15 -15.70 -5.05
CA LYS A 4 0.46 -16.54 -4.05
C LYS A 4 -0.12 -16.41 -2.66
N THR A 5 0.16 -17.44 -1.93
CA THR A 5 -0.34 -17.87 -0.64
C THR A 5 -0.36 -16.86 0.51
N TRP A 6 0.47 -15.81 0.55
CA TRP A 6 0.37 -14.84 1.65
C TRP A 6 -0.97 -14.10 1.68
N GLU A 7 -1.58 -13.93 0.49
CA GLU A 7 -2.92 -13.35 0.35
C GLU A 7 -3.97 -14.19 1.06
N THR A 8 -3.77 -15.50 1.07
CA THR A 8 -4.72 -16.42 1.69
C THR A 8 -4.62 -16.48 3.20
N HIS A 9 -3.47 -16.16 3.81
CA HIS A 9 -3.27 -16.31 5.24
C HIS A 9 -3.85 -15.15 6.05
N ILE A 10 -3.79 -13.93 5.52
CA ILE A 10 -4.24 -12.74 6.25
C ILE A 10 -5.63 -12.30 5.82
N ILE A 11 -5.97 -12.49 4.55
CA ILE A 11 -7.18 -11.96 3.94
C ILE A 11 -7.95 -12.98 3.09
N GLN A 12 -7.78 -14.26 3.34
CA GLN A 12 -8.36 -15.31 2.49
C GLN A 12 -9.87 -15.18 2.30
N LYS A 13 -10.61 -14.77 3.33
CA LYS A 13 -12.06 -14.53 3.23
C LYS A 13 -12.40 -13.32 2.36
N ASP A 14 -11.50 -12.36 2.27
CA ASP A 14 -11.73 -11.04 1.67
C ASP A 14 -11.22 -10.97 0.23
N LEU A 15 -10.41 -11.92 -0.21
CA LEU A 15 -9.90 -11.97 -1.58
C LEU A 15 -10.99 -11.91 -2.65
N ILE A 16 -12.13 -12.57 -2.41
CA ILE A 16 -13.29 -12.54 -3.31
C ILE A 16 -13.94 -11.15 -3.30
N LEU A 17 -13.96 -10.49 -2.15
CA LEU A 17 -14.49 -9.13 -1.98
C LEU A 17 -13.60 -8.12 -2.67
N PHE A 18 -12.28 -8.24 -2.55
CA PHE A 18 -11.30 -7.41 -3.26
C PHE A 18 -11.52 -7.43 -4.78
N ARG A 19 -11.80 -8.59 -5.36
CA ARG A 19 -12.09 -8.72 -6.80
C ARG A 19 -13.38 -8.01 -7.23
N LYS A 20 -14.36 -7.89 -6.37
CA LYS A 20 -15.64 -7.21 -6.68
C LYS A 20 -15.51 -5.69 -6.63
N PHE A 21 -14.65 -5.16 -5.77
CA PHE A 21 -14.61 -3.74 -5.47
C PHE A 21 -14.04 -2.90 -6.61
N ILE A 22 -12.96 -3.33 -7.24
CA ILE A 22 -12.26 -2.57 -8.29
C ILE A 22 -13.05 -2.46 -9.59
N ARG A 23 -13.90 -3.45 -9.88
CA ARG A 23 -14.68 -3.47 -11.12
C ARG A 23 -15.75 -2.38 -11.23
N ASN A 24 -16.04 -1.70 -10.15
CA ASN A 24 -17.05 -0.63 -10.12
C ASN A 24 -16.45 0.78 -10.12
N VAL A 25 -15.17 0.94 -10.27
CA VAL A 25 -14.52 2.26 -10.32
C VAL A 25 -14.66 2.82 -11.73
N LYS A 26 -15.72 3.60 -11.96
CA LYS A 26 -15.79 4.46 -13.15
C LYS A 26 -14.76 5.58 -12.97
N LYS A 27 -13.80 5.64 -13.87
CA LYS A 27 -12.82 6.71 -13.96
C LYS A 27 -12.93 7.37 -15.33
N ASP A 28 -12.61 8.65 -15.37
CA ASP A 28 -12.74 9.47 -16.59
C ASP A 28 -11.65 9.12 -17.62
N GLY A 29 -10.52 8.56 -17.17
CA GLY A 29 -9.42 8.19 -18.03
C GLY A 29 -8.66 6.96 -17.56
N GLN A 30 -7.91 6.34 -18.50
CA GLN A 30 -6.97 5.26 -18.23
C GLN A 30 -5.59 5.64 -18.72
N VAL A 31 -4.57 5.37 -17.92
CA VAL A 31 -3.16 5.65 -18.23
C VAL A 31 -2.33 4.42 -17.86
N CYS A 32 -1.43 3.97 -18.75
CA CYS A 32 -0.48 2.94 -18.38
C CYS A 32 0.46 3.47 -17.28
N PHE A 33 0.76 2.66 -16.27
CA PHE A 33 1.52 3.10 -15.10
C PHE A 33 2.90 3.67 -15.45
N ASP A 34 3.53 3.14 -16.52
CA ASP A 34 4.86 3.51 -17.01
C ASP A 34 4.88 4.78 -17.89
N LYS A 35 3.73 5.37 -18.18
CA LYS A 35 3.63 6.57 -19.01
C LYS A 35 3.69 7.84 -18.17
N PRO A 36 4.26 8.93 -18.74
CA PRO A 36 4.22 10.24 -18.12
C PRO A 36 2.78 10.65 -17.78
N PHE A 37 2.58 11.17 -16.58
CA PHE A 37 1.29 11.65 -16.11
C PHE A 37 1.43 13.09 -15.59
N THR A 38 0.68 14.01 -16.16
CA THR A 38 0.79 15.46 -15.88
C THR A 38 -0.41 16.03 -15.12
N ASP A 39 -1.58 15.43 -15.25
CA ASP A 39 -2.83 15.92 -14.60
C ASP A 39 -2.94 15.49 -13.12
N LYS A 40 -1.91 15.84 -12.35
CA LYS A 40 -1.77 15.41 -10.94
C LYS A 40 -2.90 15.91 -10.06
N ALA A 41 -3.46 17.09 -10.34
CA ALA A 41 -4.57 17.66 -9.59
C ALA A 41 -5.87 16.82 -9.70
N ASN A 42 -6.04 16.10 -10.80
CA ASN A 42 -7.19 15.25 -11.05
C ASN A 42 -6.88 13.75 -10.96
N ILE A 43 -5.81 13.36 -10.33
CA ILE A 43 -5.33 11.97 -10.30
C ILE A 43 -6.42 10.97 -9.89
N LYS A 44 -7.30 11.35 -8.96
CA LYS A 44 -8.42 10.52 -8.49
C LYS A 44 -9.43 10.14 -9.58
N LYS A 45 -9.40 10.82 -10.74
CA LYS A 45 -10.26 10.54 -11.89
C LYS A 45 -9.70 9.49 -12.83
N TYR A 46 -8.46 9.04 -12.61
CA TYR A 46 -7.76 8.13 -13.50
C TYR A 46 -7.61 6.74 -12.92
N LEU A 47 -7.61 5.76 -13.82
CA LEU A 47 -7.25 4.38 -13.55
C LEU A 47 -5.88 4.11 -14.18
N PHE A 48 -4.92 3.71 -13.36
CA PHE A 48 -3.58 3.35 -13.83
C PHE A 48 -3.52 1.85 -14.07
N THR A 49 -3.08 1.46 -15.27
CA THR A 49 -3.21 0.10 -15.81
C THR A 49 -1.86 -0.53 -16.12
N GLY A 50 -1.83 -1.85 -16.32
CA GLY A 50 -0.65 -2.55 -16.81
C GLY A 50 0.26 -3.12 -15.73
N TYR A 51 -0.13 -3.07 -14.45
CA TYR A 51 0.62 -3.64 -13.35
C TYR A 51 0.68 -5.17 -13.42
N LYS A 52 1.85 -5.73 -13.16
CA LYS A 52 2.11 -7.18 -13.18
C LYS A 52 2.33 -7.76 -11.78
N LYS A 53 2.95 -6.98 -10.87
CA LYS A 53 3.21 -7.39 -9.49
C LYS A 53 2.07 -7.02 -8.56
N SER A 54 1.26 -6.03 -8.92
CA SER A 54 0.05 -5.70 -8.18
C SER A 54 -0.95 -6.85 -8.21
N TYR A 55 -1.67 -7.03 -7.10
CA TYR A 55 -2.80 -7.96 -7.02
C TYR A 55 -3.88 -7.63 -8.07
N TYR A 56 -4.12 -6.33 -8.29
CA TYR A 56 -5.00 -5.84 -9.34
C TYR A 56 -4.18 -5.29 -10.51
N PRO A 57 -4.51 -5.64 -11.75
CA PRO A 57 -3.82 -5.10 -12.92
C PRO A 57 -4.03 -3.60 -13.09
N ASP A 58 -5.07 -3.06 -12.47
CA ASP A 58 -5.48 -1.66 -12.55
C ASP A 58 -5.67 -1.09 -11.14
N ASN A 59 -5.14 0.10 -10.90
CA ASN A 59 -5.20 0.77 -9.60
C ASN A 59 -5.59 2.24 -9.73
N ALA A 60 -6.25 2.79 -8.72
CA ALA A 60 -6.54 4.20 -8.59
C ALA A 60 -5.81 4.74 -7.35
N PHE A 61 -5.32 5.97 -7.41
CA PHE A 61 -4.55 6.60 -6.35
C PHE A 61 -5.21 7.89 -5.89
N ASP A 62 -4.99 8.23 -4.64
CA ASP A 62 -5.48 9.47 -4.04
C ASP A 62 -4.49 10.61 -4.18
N SER A 63 -3.20 10.31 -4.41
CA SER A 63 -2.11 11.25 -4.60
C SER A 63 -1.11 10.81 -5.67
N ASP A 64 -0.33 11.75 -6.22
CA ASP A 64 0.75 11.43 -7.17
C ASP A 64 1.89 10.68 -6.48
N SER A 65 2.14 10.94 -5.20
CA SER A 65 3.15 10.21 -4.42
C SER A 65 2.79 8.72 -4.26
N GLU A 66 1.52 8.38 -4.02
CA GLU A 66 1.09 6.98 -4.05
C GLU A 66 1.32 6.35 -5.43
N ARG A 67 0.98 7.06 -6.51
CA ARG A 67 1.23 6.60 -7.88
C ARG A 67 2.73 6.38 -8.14
N LEU A 68 3.58 7.33 -7.74
CA LEU A 68 5.03 7.19 -7.89
C LEU A 68 5.58 6.00 -7.08
N PHE A 69 5.08 5.81 -5.86
CA PHE A 69 5.47 4.66 -5.06
C PHE A 69 5.04 3.33 -5.72
N SER A 70 3.86 3.28 -6.33
CA SER A 70 3.42 2.08 -7.06
C SER A 70 4.32 1.74 -8.26
N ILE A 71 4.92 2.74 -8.92
CA ILE A 71 5.92 2.52 -9.98
C ILE A 71 7.19 1.91 -9.38
N ILE A 72 7.69 2.44 -8.26
CA ILE A 72 8.84 1.87 -7.56
C ILE A 72 8.57 0.39 -7.21
N LEU A 73 7.38 0.08 -6.69
CA LEU A 73 7.01 -1.29 -6.36
C LEU A 73 6.97 -2.21 -7.58
N GLU A 74 6.51 -1.70 -8.71
CA GLU A 74 6.38 -2.49 -9.94
C GLU A 74 7.72 -2.75 -10.60
N GLU A 75 8.64 -1.78 -10.56
CA GLU A 75 9.93 -1.85 -11.23
C GLU A 75 11.02 -2.56 -10.39
N ASP A 76 10.96 -2.47 -9.07
CA ASP A 76 12.00 -3.02 -8.17
C ASP A 76 12.02 -4.57 -8.19
N PRO A 77 13.15 -5.20 -8.54
CA PRO A 77 13.25 -6.67 -8.64
C PRO A 77 13.05 -7.39 -7.29
N ASP A 78 13.31 -6.73 -6.17
CA ASP A 78 13.12 -7.31 -4.84
C ASP A 78 11.64 -7.36 -4.42
N VAL A 79 10.77 -6.60 -5.06
CA VAL A 79 9.32 -6.65 -4.83
C VAL A 79 8.73 -7.86 -5.56
N ILE A 80 8.12 -8.76 -4.78
CA ILE A 80 7.46 -9.96 -5.29
C ILE A 80 6.04 -9.63 -5.75
N LYS A 81 5.29 -8.93 -4.89
CA LYS A 81 3.91 -8.51 -5.16
C LYS A 81 3.47 -7.41 -4.21
N TRP A 82 2.41 -6.71 -4.58
CA TRP A 82 1.80 -5.68 -3.77
C TRP A 82 0.30 -5.54 -4.03
N ILE A 83 -0.40 -4.87 -3.13
CA ILE A 83 -1.82 -4.53 -3.26
C ILE A 83 -2.08 -3.17 -2.63
N LYS A 84 -2.94 -2.35 -3.26
CA LYS A 84 -3.64 -1.24 -2.60
C LYS A 84 -4.94 -1.82 -2.04
N PRO A 85 -5.06 -1.95 -0.70
CA PRO A 85 -6.24 -2.57 -0.12
C PRO A 85 -7.50 -1.77 -0.44
N PRO A 86 -8.61 -2.41 -0.82
CA PRO A 86 -9.88 -1.71 -0.98
C PRO A 86 -10.38 -1.19 0.37
N LEU A 87 -11.10 -0.07 0.32
CA LEU A 87 -11.63 0.58 1.50
C LEU A 87 -12.44 -0.37 2.38
N ASN A 88 -12.21 -0.31 3.68
CA ASN A 88 -12.97 -1.00 4.72
C ASN A 88 -12.93 -2.54 4.64
N GLN A 89 -11.92 -3.13 3.99
CA GLN A 89 -11.83 -4.58 3.86
C GLN A 89 -10.70 -5.23 4.65
N LEU A 90 -9.72 -4.46 5.10
CA LEU A 90 -8.65 -4.98 5.92
C LEU A 90 -9.07 -5.23 7.39
N GLY A 91 -10.18 -4.63 7.83
CA GLY A 91 -10.70 -4.80 9.19
C GLY A 91 -9.81 -4.18 10.27
N LEU A 92 -9.00 -3.19 9.92
CA LEU A 92 -8.11 -2.48 10.83
C LEU A 92 -8.82 -1.22 11.37
N PHE A 93 -8.94 -1.13 12.71
CA PHE A 93 -9.58 0.00 13.39
C PHE A 93 -8.53 0.79 14.17
N TRP A 94 -8.63 2.14 14.15
CA TRP A 94 -7.74 3.03 14.88
C TRP A 94 -8.45 3.81 16.00
N GLN A 95 -9.80 3.93 15.87
CA GLN A 95 -10.70 4.46 16.90
C GLN A 95 -11.99 3.65 16.90
N ALA A 96 -12.84 3.85 17.92
CA ALA A 96 -14.14 3.20 18.03
C ALA A 96 -14.99 3.43 16.77
N GLY A 97 -15.22 2.37 16.00
CA GLY A 97 -16.03 2.39 14.79
C GLY A 97 -15.37 3.00 13.55
N GLN A 98 -14.13 3.50 13.64
CA GLN A 98 -13.42 4.07 12.49
C GLN A 98 -12.38 3.10 11.95
N GLN A 99 -12.54 2.72 10.68
CA GLN A 99 -11.57 1.87 10.00
C GLN A 99 -10.40 2.68 9.48
N TYR A 100 -9.22 2.09 9.56
CA TYR A 100 -8.00 2.56 8.92
C TYR A 100 -7.70 1.68 7.71
N ASN A 101 -7.39 2.32 6.59
CA ASN A 101 -7.06 1.63 5.37
C ASN A 101 -5.68 2.11 4.91
N PRO A 102 -4.62 1.28 5.06
CA PRO A 102 -3.29 1.65 4.59
C PRO A 102 -3.25 1.72 3.07
N ASP A 103 -2.32 2.49 2.54
CA ASP A 103 -2.19 2.68 1.10
C ASP A 103 -1.71 1.42 0.39
N PHE A 104 -0.76 0.68 1.00
CA PHE A 104 -0.20 -0.52 0.37
C PHE A 104 0.10 -1.64 1.36
N LEU A 105 -0.06 -2.88 0.90
CA LEU A 105 0.59 -4.05 1.45
C LEU A 105 1.59 -4.57 0.42
N VAL A 106 2.83 -4.80 0.84
CA VAL A 106 3.95 -5.14 -0.04
C VAL A 106 4.65 -6.38 0.46
N GLU A 107 4.95 -7.32 -0.42
CA GLU A 107 5.85 -8.44 -0.16
C GLU A 107 7.11 -8.30 -0.99
N THR A 108 8.24 -8.37 -0.31
CA THR A 108 9.58 -8.40 -0.91
C THR A 108 10.24 -9.75 -0.71
N THR A 109 11.44 -9.90 -1.26
CA THR A 109 12.27 -11.08 -1.02
C THR A 109 12.63 -11.25 0.45
N THR A 110 12.70 -10.16 1.23
CA THR A 110 13.19 -10.16 2.61
C THR A 110 12.11 -9.97 3.67
N GLY A 111 10.97 -9.37 3.35
CA GLY A 111 9.94 -9.05 4.36
C GLY A 111 8.61 -8.66 3.74
N LYS A 112 7.66 -8.37 4.61
CA LYS A 112 6.31 -7.89 4.25
C LYS A 112 6.06 -6.54 4.93
N TYR A 113 5.42 -5.63 4.23
CA TYR A 113 5.28 -4.24 4.70
C TYR A 113 3.85 -3.76 4.56
N MET A 114 3.36 -3.08 5.58
CA MET A 114 2.20 -2.21 5.51
C MET A 114 2.70 -0.78 5.35
N VAL A 115 2.31 -0.11 4.28
CA VAL A 115 2.85 1.21 3.93
C VAL A 115 1.74 2.24 3.88
N GLU A 116 2.00 3.38 4.49
CA GLU A 116 1.21 4.61 4.40
C GLU A 116 2.09 5.72 3.83
N VAL A 117 1.57 6.43 2.85
CA VAL A 117 2.20 7.61 2.24
C VAL A 117 1.45 8.85 2.70
N LYS A 118 2.16 9.83 3.27
CA LYS A 118 1.59 11.08 3.75
C LYS A 118 2.37 12.29 3.29
N ALA A 119 1.67 13.40 3.09
CA ALA A 119 2.32 14.68 2.87
C ALA A 119 3.24 15.01 4.04
N SER A 120 4.43 15.53 3.74
CA SER A 120 5.48 15.81 4.73
C SER A 120 5.03 16.73 5.85
N ASN A 121 4.12 17.67 5.57
CA ASN A 121 3.53 18.56 6.57
C ASN A 121 2.43 17.89 7.43
N GLU A 122 1.93 16.72 7.04
CA GLU A 122 0.88 15.99 7.75
C GLU A 122 1.40 14.76 8.52
N ILE A 123 2.60 14.30 8.22
CA ILE A 123 3.17 13.06 8.76
C ILE A 123 3.29 13.05 10.29
N GLY A 124 3.23 14.21 10.90
CA GLY A 124 3.30 14.39 12.37
C GLY A 124 1.98 14.59 13.07
N LEU A 125 0.86 14.63 12.37
CA LEU A 125 -0.45 14.83 12.97
C LEU A 125 -0.82 13.66 13.90
N ASP A 126 -1.48 13.98 15.02
CA ASP A 126 -1.86 13.00 16.04
C ASP A 126 -2.71 11.85 15.45
N GLU A 127 -3.61 12.17 14.54
CA GLU A 127 -4.42 11.16 13.83
C GLU A 127 -3.57 10.21 13.01
N VAL A 128 -2.56 10.72 12.30
CA VAL A 128 -1.64 9.91 11.48
C VAL A 128 -0.81 9.00 12.37
N ILE A 129 -0.32 9.52 13.50
CA ILE A 129 0.44 8.75 14.47
C ILE A 129 -0.43 7.67 15.13
N ALA A 130 -1.67 7.99 15.50
CA ALA A 130 -2.60 7.01 16.07
C ALA A 130 -2.90 5.86 15.11
N LYS A 131 -3.16 6.15 13.83
CA LYS A 131 -3.32 5.14 12.78
C LYS A 131 -2.08 4.27 12.61
N ALA A 132 -0.91 4.90 12.63
CA ALA A 132 0.37 4.20 12.50
C ALA A 132 0.61 3.22 13.66
N ARG A 133 0.28 3.58 14.89
CA ARG A 133 0.37 2.68 16.05
C ARG A 133 -0.49 1.44 15.88
N GLU A 134 -1.72 1.60 15.40
CA GLU A 134 -2.58 0.44 15.11
C GLU A 134 -2.04 -0.41 13.95
N GLY A 135 -1.47 0.21 12.92
CA GLY A 135 -0.76 -0.49 11.84
C GLY A 135 0.43 -1.32 12.36
N ILE A 136 1.23 -0.76 13.29
CA ILE A 136 2.35 -1.47 13.93
C ILE A 136 1.84 -2.69 14.71
N LYS A 137 0.79 -2.52 15.52
CA LYS A 137 0.16 -3.64 16.26
C LYS A 137 -0.33 -4.73 15.31
N TRP A 138 -1.01 -4.34 14.23
CA TRP A 138 -1.46 -5.27 13.21
C TRP A 138 -0.28 -6.04 12.59
N CYS A 139 0.80 -5.35 12.22
CA CYS A 139 2.00 -5.99 11.66
C CYS A 139 2.63 -7.00 12.63
N ARG A 140 2.64 -6.71 13.92
CA ARG A 140 3.12 -7.64 14.95
C ARG A 140 2.29 -8.93 14.96
N PHE A 141 0.96 -8.83 14.99
CA PHE A 141 0.10 -10.02 14.96
C PHE A 141 0.21 -10.77 13.63
N ALA A 142 0.29 -10.05 12.51
CA ALA A 142 0.48 -10.65 11.20
C ALA A 142 1.80 -11.43 11.11
N SER A 143 2.88 -10.91 11.70
CA SER A 143 4.17 -11.61 11.77
C SER A 143 4.08 -12.92 12.55
N MET A 144 3.32 -12.95 13.65
CA MET A 144 3.11 -14.16 14.45
C MET A 144 2.31 -15.22 13.70
N ALA A 145 1.39 -14.80 12.86
CA ALA A 145 0.49 -15.66 12.09
C ALA A 145 1.04 -16.05 10.70
N ASP A 146 2.14 -15.42 10.27
CA ASP A 146 2.68 -15.60 8.91
C ASP A 146 3.30 -17.00 8.74
N PRO A 147 2.80 -17.83 7.82
CA PRO A 147 3.29 -19.19 7.62
C PRO A 147 4.68 -19.23 7.02
N ASP A 148 5.06 -18.22 6.26
CA ASP A 148 6.39 -18.09 5.67
C ASP A 148 7.43 -17.55 6.68
N LYS A 149 6.96 -17.24 7.92
CA LYS A 149 7.75 -16.63 9.00
C LYS A 149 8.42 -15.32 8.58
N LYS A 150 7.90 -14.64 7.57
CA LYS A 150 8.35 -13.32 7.19
C LYS A 150 7.81 -12.30 8.17
N GLN A 151 8.67 -11.36 8.56
CA GLN A 151 8.26 -10.26 9.42
C GLN A 151 7.42 -9.26 8.62
N TRP A 152 6.35 -8.79 9.25
CA TRP A 152 5.57 -7.65 8.81
C TRP A 152 6.05 -6.41 9.53
N GLU A 153 6.25 -5.33 8.78
CA GLU A 153 6.67 -4.05 9.32
C GLU A 153 5.79 -2.92 8.79
N TYR A 154 5.45 -1.99 9.65
CA TYR A 154 4.73 -0.78 9.26
C TYR A 154 5.72 0.30 8.80
N ARG A 155 5.39 1.00 7.72
CA ARG A 155 6.20 2.08 7.14
C ARG A 155 5.35 3.30 6.86
N LEU A 156 5.58 4.40 7.59
CA LEU A 156 5.00 5.71 7.32
C LEU A 156 6.01 6.54 6.55
N ILE A 157 5.74 6.83 5.29
CA ILE A 157 6.67 7.47 4.36
C ILE A 157 6.14 8.85 4.00
N ALA A 158 7.01 9.87 4.12
CA ALA A 158 6.72 11.20 3.63
C ALA A 158 6.78 11.25 2.10
N ASP A 159 5.89 12.01 1.49
CA ASP A 159 5.78 12.13 0.03
C ASP A 159 7.05 12.67 -0.63
N ASP A 160 7.78 13.54 0.06
CA ASP A 160 9.07 14.10 -0.39
C ASP A 160 10.24 13.09 -0.36
N ASN A 161 10.05 11.90 0.20
CA ASN A 161 11.02 10.80 0.14
C ASN A 161 10.77 9.83 -1.04
N ILE A 162 9.71 10.04 -1.81
CA ILE A 162 9.34 9.16 -2.92
C ILE A 162 9.88 9.72 -4.24
N HIS A 163 10.97 9.14 -4.70
CA HIS A 163 11.61 9.53 -5.95
C HIS A 163 11.78 8.33 -6.88
N LEU A 164 11.38 8.47 -8.14
CA LEU A 164 11.64 7.46 -9.17
C LEU A 164 13.15 7.25 -9.31
N GLY A 165 13.56 5.99 -9.44
CA GLY A 165 14.96 5.59 -9.47
C GLY A 165 15.52 5.13 -8.11
N ASN A 166 14.84 5.43 -7.00
CA ASN A 166 15.15 4.81 -5.71
C ASN A 166 14.65 3.36 -5.68
N SER A 167 15.38 2.48 -4.98
CA SER A 167 14.87 1.14 -4.71
C SER A 167 13.73 1.17 -3.68
N CYS A 168 12.89 0.15 -3.72
CA CYS A 168 11.85 -0.06 -2.70
C CYS A 168 12.47 -0.11 -1.29
N LYS A 169 13.56 -0.86 -1.12
CA LYS A 169 14.30 -0.97 0.14
C LYS A 169 14.77 0.40 0.66
N TYR A 170 15.33 1.23 -0.22
CA TYR A 170 15.76 2.59 0.16
C TYR A 170 14.56 3.42 0.61
N THR A 171 13.50 3.46 -0.19
CA THR A 171 12.28 4.24 0.10
C THR A 171 11.63 3.78 1.41
N LEU A 172 11.50 2.47 1.65
CA LEU A 172 11.02 1.93 2.92
C LEU A 172 11.92 2.31 4.11
N GLY A 173 13.24 2.45 3.87
CA GLY A 173 14.22 2.87 4.88
C GLY A 173 14.08 4.32 5.32
N THR A 174 13.43 5.18 4.54
CA THR A 174 13.17 6.59 4.89
C THR A 174 11.95 6.77 5.82
N ALA A 175 11.25 5.70 6.14
CA ALA A 175 10.04 5.76 6.96
C ALA A 175 10.29 6.42 8.32
N ARG A 176 9.33 7.24 8.75
CA ARG A 176 9.34 7.86 10.08
C ARG A 176 9.31 6.78 11.15
N LYS A 177 10.19 6.89 12.12
CA LYS A 177 10.19 6.04 13.30
C LYS A 177 9.02 6.43 14.22
N ILE A 178 8.23 5.45 14.61
CA ILE A 178 7.09 5.63 15.51
C ILE A 178 7.23 4.59 16.62
N SER A 179 7.06 5.04 17.87
CA SER A 179 6.98 4.14 19.02
C SER A 179 5.59 3.53 19.12
N GLU A 180 5.51 2.33 19.66
CA GLU A 180 4.24 1.66 19.96
C GLU A 180 3.49 2.30 21.14
N ASP A 181 4.17 3.12 21.93
CA ASP A 181 3.68 3.77 23.15
C ASP A 181 2.94 5.09 22.85
#